data_9956807bd0ff00aaa9f42e9b2800698b
#
_entry.id   9956807bd0ff00aaa9f42e9b2800698b
#
_cell.length_a   1.000
_cell.length_b   1.000
_cell.length_c   1.000
_cell.angle_alpha   90.00
_cell.angle_beta   90.00
_cell.angle_gamma   90.00
#
_symmetry.space_group_name_H-M   'P 1'
#
loop_
_entity.id
_entity.type
_entity.pdbx_description
1 polymer ?
#
loop_
_entity_poly.entity_id
_entity_poly.type
_entity_poly.pdbx_seq_one_letter_code
_entity_poly.pdbx_strand_id
1 'polypeptide(L)'
;LIQGYAEGLKECINDDAESRDFYCEVIMDEAAKMNNMVKKLLTLNHLESGKDAIVFERFDLTKLVRTVVHSAELLADQKGAKILFEETESHYVWADEFKIEEVVTNYTSNALNHLDGEKEIEIRVLTEENHVKVTVFNTGTPIPEEDIPNLWNKFYKVDKARTREYGGSGIGLSIVKAIMEGLHQQYGVQNYDNGVEFWFTLDRKNQ
;
A
#
# COMPACT_ATOMS: atom_id res chain seq x y z
N LEU A 1 20.97 -11.52 -2.86
CA LEU A 1 20.86 -11.86 -1.43
C LEU A 1 20.68 -13.38 -1.27
N ILE A 2 19.58 -14.01 -1.74
CA ILE A 2 19.31 -15.46 -1.60
C ILE A 2 20.52 -16.31 -2.02
N GLN A 3 21.06 -16.06 -3.22
CA GLN A 3 22.19 -16.81 -3.73
C GLN A 3 23.44 -16.67 -2.84
N GLY A 4 23.77 -15.45 -2.36
CA GLY A 4 24.95 -15.24 -1.53
C GLY A 4 24.86 -15.95 -0.17
N TYR A 5 23.67 -15.91 0.48
CA TYR A 5 23.47 -16.63 1.74
C TYR A 5 23.41 -18.14 1.54
N ALA A 6 22.85 -18.62 0.43
CA ALA A 6 22.87 -20.05 0.09
C ALA A 6 24.30 -20.57 -0.22
N GLU A 7 25.13 -19.77 -0.89
CA GLU A 7 26.56 -20.05 -1.09
C GLU A 7 27.31 -20.08 0.23
N GLY A 8 27.05 -19.12 1.14
CA GLY A 8 27.63 -19.10 2.48
C GLY A 8 27.32 -20.37 3.30
N LEU A 9 26.06 -20.83 3.24
CA LEU A 9 25.65 -22.10 3.85
C LEU A 9 26.35 -23.30 3.23
N LYS A 10 26.48 -23.33 1.90
CA LYS A 10 27.11 -24.43 1.16
C LYS A 10 28.60 -24.55 1.46
N GLU A 11 29.29 -23.44 1.61
CA GLU A 11 30.74 -23.38 1.85
C GLU A 11 31.09 -23.46 3.34
N CYS A 12 30.10 -23.62 4.23
CA CYS A 12 30.28 -23.69 5.68
C CYS A 12 31.12 -22.54 6.24
N ILE A 13 30.96 -21.33 5.69
CA ILE A 13 31.73 -20.15 6.07
C ILE A 13 31.54 -19.82 7.55
N ASN A 14 30.33 -20.08 8.09
CA ASN A 14 30.00 -20.00 9.50
C ASN A 14 29.34 -21.30 9.93
N ASP A 15 30.06 -22.16 10.63
CA ASP A 15 29.60 -23.51 10.99
C ASP A 15 28.89 -23.59 12.35
N ASP A 16 28.54 -22.45 12.95
CA ASP A 16 27.72 -22.39 14.14
C ASP A 16 26.22 -22.39 13.80
N ALA A 17 25.41 -22.92 14.72
CA ALA A 17 23.97 -23.10 14.51
C ALA A 17 23.25 -21.74 14.34
N GLU A 18 23.64 -20.70 15.08
CA GLU A 18 23.02 -19.38 15.07
C GLU A 18 23.21 -18.69 13.71
N SER A 19 24.41 -18.74 13.14
CA SER A 19 24.71 -18.20 11.81
C SER A 19 23.93 -18.93 10.72
N ARG A 20 23.80 -20.27 10.81
CA ARG A 20 23.02 -21.05 9.85
C ARG A 20 21.53 -20.71 9.90
N ASP A 21 20.97 -20.59 11.11
CA ASP A 21 19.57 -20.21 11.29
C ASP A 21 19.32 -18.80 10.74
N PHE A 22 20.19 -17.83 11.03
CA PHE A 22 20.13 -16.49 10.46
C PHE A 22 20.15 -16.50 8.93
N TYR A 23 21.04 -17.28 8.30
CA TYR A 23 21.11 -17.37 6.84
C TYR A 23 19.85 -17.97 6.24
N CYS A 24 19.29 -18.99 6.89
CA CYS A 24 18.02 -19.59 6.49
C CYS A 24 16.86 -18.60 6.61
N GLU A 25 16.77 -17.85 7.69
CA GLU A 25 15.75 -16.83 7.89
C GLU A 25 15.81 -15.74 6.80
N VAL A 26 17.00 -15.22 6.49
CA VAL A 26 17.17 -14.25 5.41
C VAL A 26 16.73 -14.80 4.06
N ILE A 27 17.08 -16.06 3.74
CA ILE A 27 16.65 -16.71 2.50
C ILE A 27 15.12 -16.85 2.46
N MET A 28 14.51 -17.28 3.55
CA MET A 28 13.05 -17.44 3.66
C MET A 28 12.33 -16.10 3.50
N ASP A 29 12.80 -15.03 4.14
CA ASP A 29 12.23 -13.69 4.04
C ASP A 29 12.32 -13.15 2.61
N GLU A 30 13.48 -13.27 1.96
CA GLU A 30 13.63 -12.80 0.59
C GLU A 30 12.79 -13.62 -0.41
N ALA A 31 12.65 -14.92 -0.19
CA ALA A 31 11.77 -15.77 -0.99
C ALA A 31 10.30 -15.39 -0.81
N ALA A 32 9.87 -15.06 0.42
CA ALA A 32 8.52 -14.58 0.71
C ALA A 32 8.25 -13.23 0.03
N LYS A 33 9.21 -12.28 0.08
CA LYS A 33 9.11 -10.98 -0.63
C LYS A 33 8.97 -11.19 -2.14
N MET A 34 9.77 -12.10 -2.74
CA MET A 34 9.68 -12.42 -4.18
C MET A 34 8.31 -13.01 -4.53
N ASN A 35 7.81 -13.95 -3.74
CA ASN A 35 6.49 -14.55 -3.96
C ASN A 35 5.37 -13.50 -3.92
N ASN A 36 5.41 -12.60 -2.94
CA ASN A 36 4.45 -11.49 -2.84
C ASN A 36 4.56 -10.53 -4.04
N MET A 37 5.77 -10.27 -4.53
CA MET A 37 5.97 -9.45 -5.73
C MET A 37 5.38 -10.10 -6.97
N VAL A 38 5.58 -11.41 -7.17
CA VAL A 38 5.00 -12.16 -8.29
C VAL A 38 3.47 -12.14 -8.23
N LYS A 39 2.87 -12.36 -7.04
CA LYS A 39 1.42 -12.28 -6.86
C LYS A 39 0.89 -10.89 -7.26
N LYS A 40 1.50 -9.81 -6.77
CA LYS A 40 1.12 -8.43 -7.13
C LYS A 40 1.24 -8.16 -8.63
N LEU A 41 2.27 -8.68 -9.30
CA LEU A 41 2.42 -8.57 -10.75
C LEU A 41 1.32 -9.30 -11.52
N LEU A 42 0.93 -10.50 -11.06
CA LEU A 42 -0.16 -11.25 -11.67
C LEU A 42 -1.49 -10.52 -11.51
N THR A 43 -1.79 -10.00 -10.30
CA THR A 43 -2.97 -9.15 -10.06
C THR A 43 -2.98 -7.95 -11.01
N LEU A 44 -1.87 -7.21 -11.09
CA LEU A 44 -1.77 -6.05 -11.97
C LEU A 44 -1.99 -6.40 -13.45
N ASN A 45 -1.43 -7.52 -13.91
CA ASN A 45 -1.62 -8.01 -15.27
C ASN A 45 -3.09 -8.36 -15.57
N HIS A 46 -3.79 -8.96 -14.61
CA HIS A 46 -5.22 -9.27 -14.73
C HIS A 46 -6.07 -7.99 -14.81
N LEU A 47 -5.79 -7.02 -13.95
CA LEU A 47 -6.47 -5.71 -13.96
C LEU A 47 -6.27 -4.99 -15.31
N GLU A 48 -5.03 -4.87 -15.79
CA GLU A 48 -4.72 -4.19 -17.06
C GLU A 48 -5.27 -4.90 -18.31
N SER A 49 -5.37 -6.23 -18.26
CA SER A 49 -5.91 -7.01 -19.37
C SER A 49 -7.45 -7.00 -19.45
N GLY A 50 -8.12 -6.38 -18.47
CA GLY A 50 -9.59 -6.37 -18.36
C GLY A 50 -10.19 -7.76 -18.17
N LYS A 51 -9.40 -8.76 -17.77
CA LYS A 51 -9.87 -10.13 -17.56
C LYS A 51 -10.63 -10.30 -16.25
N ASP A 52 -10.33 -9.46 -15.26
CA ASP A 52 -11.06 -9.41 -14.02
C ASP A 52 -12.33 -8.57 -14.21
N ALA A 53 -13.47 -9.26 -14.23
CA ALA A 53 -14.76 -8.57 -14.24
C ALA A 53 -14.89 -7.75 -12.95
N ILE A 54 -15.15 -6.44 -13.10
CA ILE A 54 -15.47 -5.56 -11.98
C ILE A 54 -16.89 -5.88 -11.51
N VAL A 55 -17.05 -6.21 -10.24
CA VAL A 55 -18.35 -6.49 -9.63
C VAL A 55 -18.82 -5.25 -8.87
N PHE A 56 -19.67 -4.44 -9.51
CA PHE A 56 -20.26 -3.28 -8.84
C PHE A 56 -21.33 -3.71 -7.85
N GLU A 57 -21.11 -3.38 -6.59
CA GLU A 57 -22.06 -3.60 -5.51
C GLU A 57 -22.13 -2.39 -4.58
N ARG A 58 -23.21 -2.33 -3.79
CA ARG A 58 -23.37 -1.27 -2.79
C ARG A 58 -22.85 -1.77 -1.45
N PHE A 59 -21.82 -1.11 -0.91
CA PHE A 59 -21.25 -1.47 0.37
C PHE A 59 -20.99 -0.23 1.26
N ASP A 60 -20.71 -0.47 2.54
CA ASP A 60 -20.35 0.54 3.52
C ASP A 60 -18.83 0.79 3.51
N LEU A 61 -18.41 1.88 2.85
CA LEU A 61 -17.00 2.27 2.73
C LEU A 61 -16.35 2.56 4.09
N THR A 62 -17.08 3.17 5.03
CA THR A 62 -16.56 3.46 6.38
C THR A 62 -16.22 2.17 7.11
N LYS A 63 -17.08 1.15 7.01
CA LYS A 63 -16.84 -0.17 7.59
C LYS A 63 -15.62 -0.85 6.97
N LEU A 64 -15.48 -0.79 5.64
CA LEU A 64 -14.31 -1.33 4.94
C LEU A 64 -13.02 -0.65 5.41
N VAL A 65 -12.97 0.68 5.41
CA VAL A 65 -11.80 1.44 5.87
C VAL A 65 -11.44 1.10 7.31
N ARG A 66 -12.43 1.01 8.21
CA ARG A 66 -12.22 0.59 9.60
C ARG A 66 -11.58 -0.80 9.71
N THR A 67 -12.01 -1.76 8.89
CA THR A 67 -11.44 -3.11 8.88
C THR A 67 -9.96 -3.08 8.47
N VAL A 68 -9.61 -2.30 7.46
CA VAL A 68 -8.21 -2.15 7.02
C VAL A 68 -7.37 -1.45 8.09
N VAL A 69 -7.89 -0.37 8.70
CA VAL A 69 -7.23 0.34 9.80
C VAL A 69 -6.93 -0.62 10.95
N HIS A 70 -7.93 -1.36 11.43
CA HIS A 70 -7.74 -2.31 12.52
C HIS A 70 -6.70 -3.40 12.21
N SER A 71 -6.65 -3.85 10.95
CA SER A 71 -5.64 -4.83 10.52
C SER A 71 -4.22 -4.23 10.48
N ALA A 72 -4.10 -2.92 10.32
CA ALA A 72 -2.83 -2.21 10.25
C ALA A 72 -2.30 -1.76 11.62
N GLU A 73 -3.14 -1.68 12.67
CA GLU A 73 -2.79 -1.17 14.00
C GLU A 73 -1.60 -1.92 14.63
N LEU A 74 -1.60 -3.25 14.56
CA LEU A 74 -0.49 -4.04 15.11
C LEU A 74 0.85 -3.69 14.47
N LEU A 75 0.87 -3.50 13.15
CA LEU A 75 2.09 -3.12 12.43
C LEU A 75 2.49 -1.67 12.72
N ALA A 76 1.51 -0.78 12.89
CA ALA A 76 1.74 0.59 13.30
C ALA A 76 2.40 0.64 14.69
N ASP A 77 1.86 -0.09 15.66
CA ASP A 77 2.41 -0.19 17.01
C ASP A 77 3.86 -0.69 17.01
N GLN A 78 4.16 -1.72 16.22
CA GLN A 78 5.54 -2.24 16.08
C GLN A 78 6.51 -1.20 15.51
N LYS A 79 6.03 -0.27 14.68
CA LYS A 79 6.82 0.84 14.14
C LYS A 79 6.83 2.08 15.03
N GLY A 80 6.10 2.06 16.15
CA GLY A 80 5.88 3.21 17.02
C GLY A 80 5.09 4.32 16.33
N ALA A 81 4.17 3.95 15.44
CA ALA A 81 3.33 4.85 14.69
C ALA A 81 1.91 4.90 15.27
N LYS A 82 1.21 6.01 15.06
CA LYS A 82 -0.16 6.21 15.48
C LYS A 82 -1.06 6.34 14.25
N ILE A 83 -2.13 5.55 14.20
CA ILE A 83 -3.17 5.70 13.17
C ILE A 83 -4.34 6.48 13.80
N LEU A 84 -4.71 7.58 13.16
CA LEU A 84 -5.86 8.40 13.50
C LEU A 84 -6.95 8.11 12.46
N PHE A 85 -8.05 7.53 12.91
CA PHE A 85 -9.24 7.33 12.11
C PHE A 85 -10.45 7.76 12.95
N GLU A 86 -11.05 8.90 12.58
CA GLU A 86 -12.29 9.33 13.23
C GLU A 86 -13.45 8.45 12.77
N GLU A 87 -14.19 7.89 13.73
CA GLU A 87 -15.42 7.17 13.42
C GLU A 87 -16.47 8.17 12.92
N THR A 88 -16.77 8.05 11.64
CA THR A 88 -17.85 8.80 11.00
C THR A 88 -19.07 7.90 10.79
N GLU A 89 -20.20 8.49 10.43
CA GLU A 89 -21.36 7.74 9.97
C GLU A 89 -21.06 6.86 8.76
N SER A 90 -21.91 5.88 8.50
CA SER A 90 -21.77 4.95 7.38
C SER A 90 -21.90 5.68 6.03
N HIS A 91 -20.93 5.50 5.17
CA HIS A 91 -20.89 6.03 3.82
C HIS A 91 -21.06 4.91 2.79
N TYR A 92 -22.23 4.85 2.17
CA TYR A 92 -22.52 3.85 1.13
C TYR A 92 -22.10 4.35 -0.24
N VAL A 93 -21.36 3.50 -0.96
CA VAL A 93 -20.83 3.74 -2.31
C VAL A 93 -21.13 2.57 -3.24
N TRP A 94 -20.98 2.77 -4.55
CA TRP A 94 -21.08 1.74 -5.58
C TRP A 94 -19.71 1.53 -6.20
N ALA A 95 -19.10 0.38 -5.93
CA ALA A 95 -17.82 -0.03 -6.52
C ALA A 95 -17.63 -1.55 -6.30
N ASP A 96 -16.46 -2.07 -6.64
CA ASP A 96 -16.02 -3.42 -6.29
C ASP A 96 -15.36 -3.38 -4.89
N GLU A 97 -16.03 -3.92 -3.88
CA GLU A 97 -15.60 -3.86 -2.48
C GLU A 97 -14.18 -4.43 -2.30
N PHE A 98 -13.88 -5.57 -2.92
CA PHE A 98 -12.54 -6.21 -2.80
C PHE A 98 -11.43 -5.37 -3.44
N LYS A 99 -11.71 -4.75 -4.59
CA LYS A 99 -10.74 -3.87 -5.25
C LYS A 99 -10.50 -2.59 -4.45
N ILE A 100 -11.54 -2.03 -3.83
CA ILE A 100 -11.40 -0.86 -2.96
C ILE A 100 -10.66 -1.22 -1.67
N GLU A 101 -10.89 -2.39 -1.08
CA GLU A 101 -10.08 -2.88 0.04
C GLU A 101 -8.58 -2.92 -0.33
N GLU A 102 -8.26 -3.39 -1.54
CA GLU A 102 -6.88 -3.41 -2.04
C GLU A 102 -6.30 -1.99 -2.19
N VAL A 103 -7.10 -1.01 -2.65
CA VAL A 103 -6.68 0.40 -2.74
C VAL A 103 -6.34 0.95 -1.36
N VAL A 104 -7.24 0.82 -0.39
CA VAL A 104 -7.04 1.31 0.98
C VAL A 104 -5.84 0.63 1.63
N THR A 105 -5.69 -0.68 1.46
CA THR A 105 -4.55 -1.46 1.96
C THR A 105 -3.22 -0.99 1.36
N ASN A 106 -3.17 -0.72 0.04
CA ASN A 106 -1.96 -0.20 -0.60
C ASN A 106 -1.59 1.19 -0.09
N TYR A 107 -2.56 2.11 0.10
CA TYR A 107 -2.30 3.44 0.65
C TYR A 107 -1.84 3.36 2.11
N THR A 108 -2.52 2.57 2.94
CA THR A 108 -2.14 2.39 4.36
C THR A 108 -0.76 1.76 4.51
N SER A 109 -0.45 0.74 3.70
CA SER A 109 0.88 0.11 3.67
C SER A 109 1.96 1.09 3.18
N ASN A 110 1.64 1.94 2.19
CA ASN A 110 2.55 2.98 1.71
C ASN A 110 2.82 4.00 2.82
N ALA A 111 1.79 4.48 3.51
CA ALA A 111 1.91 5.38 4.65
C ALA A 111 2.82 4.78 5.74
N LEU A 112 2.59 3.54 6.16
CA LEU A 112 3.41 2.83 7.15
C LEU A 112 4.89 2.67 6.74
N ASN A 113 5.18 2.60 5.45
CA ASN A 113 6.54 2.43 4.94
C ASN A 113 7.30 3.74 4.73
N HIS A 114 6.59 4.88 4.69
CA HIS A 114 7.17 6.19 4.45
C HIS A 114 7.01 7.17 5.61
N LEU A 115 6.68 6.64 6.80
CA LEU A 115 6.60 7.42 8.02
C LEU A 115 7.95 8.03 8.41
N ASP A 116 7.92 9.29 8.82
CA ASP A 116 9.03 9.99 9.44
C ASP A 116 8.50 11.05 10.43
N GLY A 117 9.38 11.64 11.24
CA GLY A 117 9.01 12.66 12.22
C GLY A 117 8.09 12.13 13.32
N GLU A 118 6.88 12.68 13.40
CA GLU A 118 5.88 12.35 14.44
C GLU A 118 5.28 10.95 14.29
N LYS A 119 5.49 10.29 13.14
CA LYS A 119 4.99 8.95 12.82
C LYS A 119 3.48 8.81 12.97
N GLU A 120 2.75 9.78 12.46
CA GLU A 120 1.31 9.77 12.44
C GLU A 120 0.75 9.45 11.04
N ILE A 121 -0.30 8.63 11.00
CA ILE A 121 -1.11 8.36 9.81
C ILE A 121 -2.51 8.84 10.13
N GLU A 122 -3.09 9.68 9.28
CA GLU A 122 -4.47 10.13 9.40
C GLU A 122 -5.28 9.61 8.22
N ILE A 123 -6.37 8.91 8.51
CA ILE A 123 -7.29 8.38 7.49
C ILE A 123 -8.65 9.06 7.70
N ARG A 124 -9.20 9.62 6.63
CA ARG A 124 -10.50 10.29 6.66
C ARG A 124 -11.41 9.77 5.56
N VAL A 125 -12.71 9.72 5.87
CA VAL A 125 -13.78 9.45 4.91
C VAL A 125 -14.67 10.68 4.88
N LEU A 126 -14.69 11.39 3.75
CA LEU A 126 -15.33 12.69 3.60
C LEU A 126 -16.45 12.61 2.57
N THR A 127 -17.63 13.13 2.91
CA THR A 127 -18.74 13.23 1.94
C THR A 127 -18.60 14.51 1.15
N GLU A 128 -18.63 14.38 -0.16
CA GLU A 128 -18.80 15.47 -1.13
C GLU A 128 -20.15 15.34 -1.84
N GLU A 129 -20.58 16.32 -2.65
CA GLU A 129 -21.95 16.36 -3.19
C GLU A 129 -22.40 15.04 -3.86
N ASN A 130 -21.56 14.47 -4.73
CA ASN A 130 -21.91 13.29 -5.53
C ASN A 130 -21.03 12.07 -5.23
N HIS A 131 -19.97 12.23 -4.46
CA HIS A 131 -19.00 11.17 -4.18
C HIS A 131 -18.54 11.20 -2.72
N VAL A 132 -17.88 10.14 -2.32
CA VAL A 132 -17.16 10.03 -1.05
C VAL A 132 -15.68 10.02 -1.35
N LYS A 133 -14.92 10.87 -0.68
CA LYS A 133 -13.46 10.94 -0.77
C LYS A 133 -12.84 10.23 0.42
N VAL A 134 -11.87 9.35 0.16
CA VAL A 134 -11.01 8.78 1.20
C VAL A 134 -9.63 9.39 1.07
N THR A 135 -9.06 9.83 2.19
CA THR A 135 -7.70 10.33 2.25
C THR A 135 -6.88 9.51 3.24
N VAL A 136 -5.61 9.27 2.90
CA VAL A 136 -4.61 8.63 3.76
C VAL A 136 -3.40 9.54 3.78
N PHE A 137 -3.27 10.31 4.85
CA PHE A 137 -2.12 11.17 5.10
C PHE A 137 -1.11 10.44 5.98
N ASN A 138 0.18 10.66 5.75
CA ASN A 138 1.24 10.27 6.67
C ASN A 138 2.23 11.40 6.86
N THR A 139 2.71 11.56 8.08
CA THR A 139 3.88 12.41 8.36
C THR A 139 5.11 11.84 7.69
N GLY A 140 5.94 12.73 7.12
CA GLY A 140 7.16 12.31 6.43
C GLY A 140 7.68 13.38 5.47
N THR A 141 8.71 13.01 4.72
CA THR A 141 9.29 13.90 3.72
C THR A 141 8.35 14.04 2.50
N PRO A 142 8.01 15.26 2.07
CA PRO A 142 7.26 15.48 0.85
C PRO A 142 7.93 14.85 -0.37
N ILE A 143 7.12 14.41 -1.32
CA ILE A 143 7.60 13.81 -2.57
C ILE A 143 8.11 14.93 -3.49
N PRO A 144 9.31 14.83 -4.09
CA PRO A 144 9.77 15.79 -5.09
C PRO A 144 8.73 15.95 -6.22
N GLU A 145 8.44 17.19 -6.62
CA GLU A 145 7.42 17.46 -7.64
C GLU A 145 7.69 16.76 -8.97
N GLU A 146 8.95 16.61 -9.32
CA GLU A 146 9.40 15.88 -10.52
C GLU A 146 9.10 14.39 -10.47
N ASP A 147 8.93 13.81 -9.29
CA ASP A 147 8.64 12.39 -9.09
C ASP A 147 7.13 12.09 -9.08
N ILE A 148 6.28 13.07 -8.78
CA ILE A 148 4.83 12.90 -8.66
C ILE A 148 4.20 12.25 -9.91
N PRO A 149 4.50 12.67 -11.15
CA PRO A 149 3.93 12.03 -12.34
C PRO A 149 4.33 10.57 -12.52
N ASN A 150 5.44 10.15 -11.91
CA ASN A 150 6.02 8.82 -12.06
C ASN A 150 5.58 7.83 -10.99
N LEU A 151 4.97 8.29 -9.89
CA LEU A 151 4.59 7.46 -8.74
C LEU A 151 3.72 6.25 -9.11
N TRP A 152 2.89 6.41 -10.12
CA TRP A 152 1.95 5.40 -10.59
C TRP A 152 2.55 4.40 -11.58
N ASN A 153 3.83 4.57 -11.94
CA ASN A 153 4.54 3.66 -12.83
C ASN A 153 5.03 2.42 -12.07
N LYS A 154 4.99 1.27 -12.76
CA LYS A 154 5.49 -0.01 -12.22
C LYS A 154 6.95 0.12 -11.80
N PHE A 155 7.28 -0.40 -10.62
CA PHE A 155 8.64 -0.43 -10.07
C PHE A 155 9.27 0.93 -9.80
N TYR A 156 8.48 2.02 -9.93
CA TYR A 156 8.98 3.34 -9.63
C TYR A 156 9.13 3.53 -8.12
N LYS A 157 10.20 4.21 -7.73
CA LYS A 157 10.53 4.51 -6.34
C LYS A 157 11.30 5.81 -6.31
N VAL A 158 10.85 6.75 -5.48
CA VAL A 158 11.47 8.07 -5.28
C VAL A 158 12.89 7.89 -4.73
N ASP A 159 13.08 6.99 -3.77
CA ASP A 159 14.35 6.80 -3.09
C ASP A 159 14.86 5.35 -3.22
N LYS A 160 15.82 5.11 -4.12
CA LYS A 160 16.41 3.78 -4.36
C LYS A 160 17.28 3.29 -3.19
N ALA A 161 17.80 4.19 -2.35
CA ALA A 161 18.68 3.85 -1.22
C ALA A 161 17.87 3.42 0.01
N ARG A 162 16.80 4.11 0.36
CA ARG A 162 15.89 3.78 1.48
C ARG A 162 15.11 2.48 1.27
N THR A 163 14.97 2.05 0.05
CA THR A 163 14.10 0.91 -0.32
C THR A 163 14.65 -0.46 0.11
N ARG A 164 15.92 -0.59 0.42
CA ARG A 164 16.48 -1.85 0.95
C ARG A 164 15.99 -2.12 2.38
N GLU A 165 15.70 -1.07 3.13
CA GLU A 165 15.30 -1.12 4.53
C GLU A 165 13.78 -1.34 4.71
N TYR A 166 12.96 -0.78 3.82
CA TYR A 166 11.48 -0.76 3.96
C TYR A 166 10.71 -1.70 3.01
N GLY A 167 11.37 -2.40 2.10
CA GLY A 167 10.84 -3.58 1.39
C GLY A 167 9.71 -3.36 0.37
N GLY A 168 9.39 -2.13 -0.02
CA GLY A 168 8.33 -1.84 -1.00
C GLY A 168 8.63 -2.39 -2.40
N SER A 169 7.68 -3.08 -3.05
CA SER A 169 7.85 -3.65 -4.41
C SER A 169 7.81 -2.61 -5.53
N GLY A 170 7.33 -1.37 -5.27
CA GLY A 170 7.04 -0.37 -6.30
C GLY A 170 5.88 -0.72 -7.23
N ILE A 171 5.01 -1.65 -6.81
CA ILE A 171 3.85 -2.11 -7.60
C ILE A 171 2.54 -1.61 -6.98
N GLY A 172 2.50 -1.30 -5.69
CA GLY A 172 1.27 -0.95 -4.97
C GLY A 172 0.49 0.21 -5.61
N LEU A 173 1.16 1.33 -5.91
CA LEU A 173 0.51 2.48 -6.54
C LEU A 173 0.08 2.21 -7.98
N SER A 174 0.78 1.36 -8.74
CA SER A 174 0.33 0.97 -10.08
C SER A 174 -0.91 0.05 -10.04
N ILE A 175 -1.09 -0.75 -8.99
CA ILE A 175 -2.33 -1.49 -8.74
C ILE A 175 -3.48 -0.51 -8.45
N VAL A 176 -3.26 0.47 -7.56
CA VAL A 176 -4.26 1.52 -7.28
C VAL A 176 -4.69 2.21 -8.58
N LYS A 177 -3.74 2.65 -9.40
CA LYS A 177 -4.02 3.24 -10.70
C LYS A 177 -4.90 2.34 -11.57
N ALA A 178 -4.54 1.06 -11.73
CA ALA A 178 -5.29 0.14 -12.58
C ALA A 178 -6.72 -0.10 -12.07
N ILE A 179 -6.91 -0.19 -10.75
CA ILE A 179 -8.23 -0.33 -10.12
C ILE A 179 -9.06 0.93 -10.35
N MET A 180 -8.53 2.11 -10.02
CA MET A 180 -9.28 3.36 -10.09
C MET A 180 -9.63 3.76 -11.53
N GLU A 181 -8.72 3.53 -12.48
CA GLU A 181 -8.98 3.71 -13.91
C GLU A 181 -10.04 2.72 -14.42
N GLY A 182 -9.99 1.46 -13.98
CA GLY A 182 -11.00 0.44 -14.30
C GLY A 182 -12.40 0.76 -13.74
N LEU A 183 -12.45 1.42 -12.58
CA LEU A 183 -13.70 1.90 -11.96
C LEU A 183 -14.15 3.27 -12.50
N HIS A 184 -13.36 3.92 -13.36
CA HIS A 184 -13.57 5.29 -13.83
C HIS A 184 -13.67 6.33 -12.68
N GLN A 185 -12.91 6.13 -11.62
CA GLN A 185 -12.90 6.96 -10.42
C GLN A 185 -11.58 7.76 -10.31
N GLN A 186 -11.63 8.86 -9.55
CA GLN A 186 -10.48 9.74 -9.40
C GLN A 186 -9.58 9.28 -8.25
N TYR A 187 -8.29 9.54 -8.39
CA TYR A 187 -7.26 9.27 -7.39
C TYR A 187 -6.10 10.25 -7.56
N GLY A 188 -5.32 10.42 -6.51
CA GLY A 188 -4.20 11.35 -6.57
C GLY A 188 -3.34 11.36 -5.32
N VAL A 189 -2.40 12.32 -5.31
CA VAL A 189 -1.49 12.58 -4.22
C VAL A 189 -1.35 14.09 -4.02
N GLN A 190 -1.14 14.51 -2.80
CA GLN A 190 -0.89 15.90 -2.41
C GLN A 190 0.22 15.95 -1.37
N ASN A 191 1.18 16.86 -1.57
CA ASN A 191 2.19 17.18 -0.57
C ASN A 191 1.68 18.22 0.43
N TYR A 192 2.15 18.08 1.66
CA TYR A 192 2.06 19.07 2.75
C TYR A 192 3.47 19.32 3.29
N ASP A 193 3.66 20.38 4.06
CA ASP A 193 4.98 20.74 4.62
C ASP A 193 5.56 19.63 5.50
N ASN A 194 4.71 18.83 6.15
CA ASN A 194 5.06 17.79 7.10
C ASN A 194 4.70 16.36 6.65
N GLY A 195 4.28 16.16 5.40
CA GLY A 195 3.86 14.84 4.96
C GLY A 195 3.24 14.77 3.58
N VAL A 196 2.64 13.62 3.30
CA VAL A 196 2.02 13.30 2.01
C VAL A 196 0.63 12.71 2.22
N GLU A 197 -0.34 13.13 1.43
CA GLU A 197 -1.69 12.59 1.42
C GLU A 197 -1.96 11.89 0.08
N PHE A 198 -2.33 10.62 0.12
CA PHE A 198 -2.93 9.92 -1.01
C PHE A 198 -4.45 9.90 -0.86
N TRP A 199 -5.16 10.04 -1.97
CA TRP A 199 -6.62 10.11 -1.94
C TRP A 199 -7.26 9.42 -3.13
N PHE A 200 -8.53 9.03 -2.98
CA PHE A 200 -9.41 8.58 -4.06
C PHE A 200 -10.86 8.98 -3.79
N THR A 201 -11.69 8.93 -4.83
CA THR A 201 -13.12 9.20 -4.73
C THR A 201 -13.94 8.02 -5.23
N LEU A 202 -15.14 7.85 -4.71
CA LEU A 202 -16.12 6.86 -5.18
C LEU A 202 -17.50 7.49 -5.29
N ASP A 203 -18.25 7.13 -6.32
CA ASP A 203 -19.61 7.60 -6.53
C ASP A 203 -20.57 7.05 -5.46
N ARG A 204 -21.50 7.90 -5.01
CA ARG A 204 -22.57 7.53 -4.07
C ARG A 204 -23.73 6.83 -4.73
N LYS A 205 -23.87 6.94 -6.04
CA LYS A 205 -24.96 6.36 -6.85
C LYS A 205 -24.37 5.49 -7.95
N ASN A 206 -25.09 4.43 -8.29
CA ASN A 206 -24.77 3.63 -9.47
C ASN A 206 -25.00 4.52 -10.71
N GLN A 207 -23.98 4.63 -11.56
CA GLN A 207 -24.07 5.36 -12.84
C GLN A 207 -24.84 4.55 -13.88
#